data_fc17610a66182da599640c339fb4c0f0
#
_entry.id   fc17610a66182da599640c339fb4c0f0
#
_cell.length_a   1.000
_cell.length_b   1.000
_cell.length_c   1.000
_cell.angle_alpha   90.00
_cell.angle_beta   90.00
_cell.angle_gamma   90.00
#
_symmetry.space_group_name_H-M   'P 1'
#
loop_
_entity.id
_entity.type
_entity.pdbx_description
1 polymer ?
#
loop_
_entity_poly.entity_id
_entity_poly.type
_entity_poly.pdbx_seq_one_letter_code
_entity_poly.pdbx_strand_id
1 'polypeptide(L)'
;MNILRNILALIGLLAIIAGLGGYLALQKFLAKLDPEAPAMYTEFAKRYMENLDPGVAMVRKVRVEDGLSVDDVVDSMKSLATGHNMLFVGEAPFYRQVEAVTGEPYRYINFFSFCDIRVGVMMADYDNAYTAFMPCRIALVEDQDGTLWLQMMDLDMMIYGGKPLPSHLREGALWVSSTLQSIMEGAAKGEF
;
A
#
# COMPACT_ATOMS: atom_id res chain seq x y z
N MET A 1 -54.31 21.49 -12.82
CA MET A 1 -53.90 20.31 -11.98
C MET A 1 -53.28 19.19 -12.80
N ASN A 2 -53.76 18.89 -14.01
CA ASN A 2 -53.24 17.79 -14.83
C ASN A 2 -51.84 18.03 -15.43
N ILE A 3 -51.50 19.27 -15.81
CA ILE A 3 -50.20 19.60 -16.43
C ILE A 3 -49.04 19.38 -15.42
N LEU A 4 -49.17 19.89 -14.20
CA LEU A 4 -48.16 19.72 -13.14
C LEU A 4 -47.95 18.24 -12.80
N ARG A 5 -49.06 17.48 -12.70
CA ARG A 5 -48.98 16.02 -12.46
C ARG A 5 -48.25 15.31 -13.59
N ASN A 6 -48.50 15.65 -14.83
CA ASN A 6 -47.85 15.03 -15.99
C ASN A 6 -46.36 15.42 -16.07
N ILE A 7 -45.99 16.65 -15.73
CA ILE A 7 -44.57 17.06 -15.64
C ILE A 7 -43.85 16.27 -14.54
N LEU A 8 -44.45 16.16 -13.35
CA LEU A 8 -43.85 15.40 -12.26
C LEU A 8 -43.72 13.89 -12.59
N ALA A 9 -44.71 13.33 -13.29
CA ALA A 9 -44.64 11.95 -13.75
C ALA A 9 -43.52 11.74 -14.80
N LEU A 10 -43.34 12.69 -15.72
CA LEU A 10 -42.25 12.62 -16.69
C LEU A 10 -40.87 12.74 -16.02
N ILE A 11 -40.71 13.66 -15.06
CA ILE A 11 -39.48 13.80 -14.29
C ILE A 11 -39.21 12.53 -13.51
N GLY A 12 -40.21 11.94 -12.85
CA GLY A 12 -40.05 10.66 -12.12
C GLY A 12 -39.66 9.50 -13.04
N LEU A 13 -40.25 9.41 -14.23
CA LEU A 13 -39.90 8.42 -15.22
C LEU A 13 -38.47 8.58 -15.72
N LEU A 14 -38.05 9.80 -16.03
CA LEU A 14 -36.68 10.09 -16.44
C LEU A 14 -35.66 9.76 -15.33
N ALA A 15 -35.98 10.04 -14.07
CA ALA A 15 -35.15 9.73 -12.92
C ALA A 15 -34.98 8.20 -12.76
N ILE A 16 -36.07 7.43 -12.95
CA ILE A 16 -36.03 5.97 -12.90
C ILE A 16 -35.16 5.41 -14.05
N ILE A 17 -35.34 5.91 -15.27
CA ILE A 17 -34.56 5.48 -16.44
C ILE A 17 -33.07 5.79 -16.22
N ALA A 18 -32.75 7.00 -15.77
CA ALA A 18 -31.37 7.41 -15.47
C ALA A 18 -30.78 6.58 -14.33
N GLY A 19 -31.54 6.32 -13.27
CA GLY A 19 -31.11 5.48 -12.16
C GLY A 19 -30.84 4.04 -12.60
N LEU A 20 -31.74 3.45 -13.40
CA LEU A 20 -31.54 2.10 -13.93
C LEU A 20 -30.34 2.04 -14.90
N GLY A 21 -30.21 3.03 -15.79
CA GLY A 21 -29.07 3.12 -16.70
C GLY A 21 -27.74 3.28 -15.94
N GLY A 22 -27.71 4.12 -14.91
CA GLY A 22 -26.53 4.31 -14.04
C GLY A 22 -26.19 3.02 -13.28
N TYR A 23 -27.20 2.33 -12.73
CA TYR A 23 -27.01 1.05 -12.06
C TYR A 23 -26.41 -0.02 -12.99
N LEU A 24 -26.95 -0.18 -14.19
CA LEU A 24 -26.44 -1.13 -15.17
C LEU A 24 -25.02 -0.78 -15.64
N ALA A 25 -24.71 0.51 -15.79
CA ALA A 25 -23.37 0.96 -16.13
C ALA A 25 -22.37 0.67 -14.98
N LEU A 26 -22.79 0.93 -13.74
CA LEU A 26 -21.99 0.62 -12.55
C LEU A 26 -21.72 -0.88 -12.44
N GLN A 27 -22.73 -1.73 -12.62
CA GLN A 27 -22.56 -3.17 -12.61
C GLN A 27 -21.56 -3.66 -13.67
N LYS A 28 -21.65 -3.12 -14.89
CA LYS A 28 -20.70 -3.43 -15.97
C LYS A 28 -19.28 -2.94 -15.66
N PHE A 29 -19.13 -1.83 -14.95
CA PHE A 29 -17.84 -1.33 -14.52
C PHE A 29 -17.25 -2.23 -13.41
N LEU A 30 -18.03 -2.51 -12.37
CA LEU A 30 -17.60 -3.36 -11.25
C LEU A 30 -17.22 -4.78 -11.72
N ALA A 31 -17.91 -5.32 -12.70
CA ALA A 31 -17.60 -6.64 -13.28
C ALA A 31 -16.23 -6.70 -14.01
N LYS A 32 -15.59 -5.55 -14.27
CA LYS A 32 -14.24 -5.48 -14.85
C LYS A 32 -13.15 -5.38 -13.80
N LEU A 33 -13.52 -5.11 -12.56
CA LEU A 33 -12.56 -5.00 -11.45
C LEU A 33 -12.24 -6.38 -10.87
N ASP A 34 -11.13 -6.44 -10.14
CA ASP A 34 -10.80 -7.61 -9.33
C ASP A 34 -11.94 -7.87 -8.33
N PRO A 35 -12.30 -9.14 -8.09
CA PRO A 35 -13.37 -9.48 -7.12
C PRO A 35 -13.11 -8.91 -5.71
N GLU A 36 -11.86 -8.75 -5.31
CA GLU A 36 -11.47 -8.18 -4.01
C GLU A 36 -11.45 -6.64 -4.00
N ALA A 37 -11.58 -5.98 -5.16
CA ALA A 37 -11.54 -4.52 -5.24
C ALA A 37 -12.56 -3.83 -4.31
N PRO A 38 -13.83 -4.26 -4.19
CA PRO A 38 -14.79 -3.63 -3.28
C PRO A 38 -14.35 -3.70 -1.81
N ALA A 39 -13.80 -4.83 -1.37
CA ALA A 39 -13.29 -5.00 -0.01
C ALA A 39 -12.08 -4.10 0.24
N MET A 40 -11.13 -4.09 -0.69
CA MET A 40 -9.94 -3.24 -0.63
C MET A 40 -10.30 -1.75 -0.57
N TYR A 41 -11.19 -1.27 -1.45
CA TYR A 41 -11.63 0.14 -1.42
C TYR A 41 -12.41 0.49 -0.16
N THR A 42 -13.17 -0.44 0.40
CA THR A 42 -13.89 -0.23 1.67
C THR A 42 -12.90 -0.07 2.82
N GLU A 43 -11.87 -0.91 2.89
CA GLU A 43 -10.84 -0.80 3.92
C GLU A 43 -10.00 0.48 3.77
N PHE A 44 -9.64 0.83 2.54
CA PHE A 44 -8.98 2.11 2.28
C PHE A 44 -9.85 3.31 2.70
N ALA A 45 -11.14 3.31 2.34
CA ALA A 45 -12.06 4.38 2.72
C ALA A 45 -12.20 4.51 4.24
N LYS A 46 -12.25 3.39 4.98
CA LYS A 46 -12.28 3.38 6.44
C LYS A 46 -11.03 4.06 7.01
N ARG A 47 -9.83 3.63 6.60
CA ARG A 47 -8.56 4.24 7.04
C ARG A 47 -8.47 5.71 6.66
N TYR A 48 -8.97 6.08 5.48
CA TYR A 48 -9.03 7.47 5.04
C TYR A 48 -9.97 8.30 5.94
N MET A 49 -11.15 7.79 6.27
CA MET A 49 -12.11 8.50 7.15
C MET A 49 -11.58 8.70 8.57
N GLU A 50 -10.73 7.78 9.07
CA GLU A 50 -10.08 7.89 10.37
C GLU A 50 -9.01 9.00 10.41
N ASN A 51 -8.28 9.21 9.31
CA ASN A 51 -7.11 10.09 9.26
C ASN A 51 -7.35 11.35 8.41
N LEU A 52 -8.32 11.32 7.49
CA LEU A 52 -8.59 12.36 6.48
C LEU A 52 -7.35 12.70 5.62
N ASP A 53 -6.43 11.75 5.50
CA ASP A 53 -5.20 11.87 4.73
C ASP A 53 -4.98 10.59 3.89
N PRO A 54 -5.01 10.68 2.55
CA PRO A 54 -4.84 9.52 1.69
C PRO A 54 -3.43 8.92 1.77
N GLY A 55 -2.40 9.73 2.00
CA GLY A 55 -1.03 9.26 2.17
C GLY A 55 -0.90 8.36 3.39
N VAL A 56 -1.49 8.77 4.52
CA VAL A 56 -1.52 7.97 5.75
C VAL A 56 -2.37 6.70 5.56
N ALA A 57 -3.51 6.80 4.88
CA ALA A 57 -4.40 5.66 4.63
C ALA A 57 -3.77 4.55 3.77
N MET A 58 -2.76 4.90 2.94
CA MET A 58 -2.03 3.95 2.09
C MET A 58 -0.80 3.33 2.76
N VAL A 59 -0.55 3.60 4.03
CA VAL A 59 0.64 3.10 4.74
C VAL A 59 0.26 2.01 5.72
N ARG A 60 1.00 0.89 5.69
CA ARG A 60 1.02 -0.13 6.75
C ARG A 60 2.10 0.23 7.76
N LYS A 61 1.76 0.16 9.04
CA LYS A 61 2.67 0.47 10.15
C LYS A 61 2.73 -0.70 11.12
N VAL A 62 3.95 -0.99 11.61
CA VAL A 62 4.17 -1.94 12.70
C VAL A 62 5.03 -1.24 13.74
N ARG A 63 4.57 -1.23 15.00
CA ARG A 63 5.33 -0.69 16.12
C ARG A 63 6.43 -1.68 16.50
N VAL A 64 7.65 -1.18 16.66
CA VAL A 64 8.76 -1.96 17.17
C VAL A 64 8.57 -2.21 18.68
N GLU A 65 8.84 -3.42 19.15
CA GLU A 65 8.75 -3.77 20.57
C GLU A 65 9.76 -2.96 21.40
N ASP A 66 9.36 -2.65 22.63
CA ASP A 66 10.19 -1.87 23.55
C ASP A 66 11.48 -2.64 23.90
N GLY A 67 12.60 -1.91 23.92
CA GLY A 67 13.90 -2.47 24.27
C GLY A 67 14.74 -2.93 23.07
N LEU A 68 14.21 -2.96 21.86
CA LEU A 68 14.99 -3.20 20.65
C LEU A 68 15.68 -1.90 20.20
N SER A 69 16.96 -2.00 19.87
CA SER A 69 17.70 -0.91 19.25
C SER A 69 17.42 -0.82 17.75
N VAL A 70 17.77 0.30 17.13
CA VAL A 70 17.74 0.47 15.67
C VAL A 70 18.53 -0.63 14.98
N ASP A 71 19.72 -0.96 15.49
CA ASP A 71 20.59 -1.97 14.89
C ASP A 71 19.97 -3.37 14.98
N ASP A 72 19.33 -3.73 16.11
CA ASP A 72 18.62 -5.00 16.25
C ASP A 72 17.52 -5.15 15.19
N VAL A 73 16.73 -4.08 14.95
CA VAL A 73 15.66 -4.08 13.97
C VAL A 73 16.21 -4.18 12.54
N VAL A 74 17.29 -3.48 12.24
CA VAL A 74 17.93 -3.49 10.91
C VAL A 74 18.52 -4.86 10.60
N ASP A 75 19.21 -5.48 11.57
CA ASP A 75 19.82 -6.80 11.41
C ASP A 75 18.74 -7.87 11.26
N SER A 76 17.67 -7.78 12.05
CA SER A 76 16.50 -8.64 11.92
C SER A 76 15.86 -8.52 10.53
N MET A 77 15.58 -7.30 10.04
CA MET A 77 15.03 -7.11 8.67
C MET A 77 15.88 -7.76 7.60
N LYS A 78 17.22 -7.58 7.66
CA LYS A 78 18.16 -8.13 6.67
C LYS A 78 18.23 -9.65 6.74
N SER A 79 18.21 -10.21 7.97
CA SER A 79 18.20 -11.66 8.22
C SER A 79 16.92 -12.30 7.68
N LEU A 80 15.76 -11.76 8.05
CA LEU A 80 14.46 -12.25 7.60
C LEU A 80 14.31 -12.14 6.06
N ALA A 81 14.76 -11.03 5.46
CA ALA A 81 14.77 -10.90 4.01
C ALA A 81 15.61 -12.00 3.34
N THR A 82 16.78 -12.30 3.89
CA THR A 82 17.65 -13.41 3.41
C THR A 82 16.94 -14.76 3.56
N GLY A 83 16.31 -15.01 4.70
CA GLY A 83 15.56 -16.24 4.97
C GLY A 83 14.39 -16.45 3.99
N HIS A 84 13.77 -15.39 3.55
CA HIS A 84 12.70 -15.40 2.54
C HIS A 84 13.21 -15.35 1.09
N ASN A 85 14.54 -15.35 0.83
CA ASN A 85 15.13 -15.10 -0.49
C ASN A 85 14.71 -13.76 -1.12
N MET A 86 14.39 -12.77 -0.31
CA MET A 86 14.11 -11.39 -0.73
C MET A 86 15.44 -10.62 -0.77
N LEU A 87 15.79 -10.07 -1.94
CA LEU A 87 17.04 -9.33 -2.10
C LEU A 87 16.97 -7.99 -1.36
N PHE A 88 17.92 -7.73 -0.46
CA PHE A 88 18.19 -6.39 0.03
C PHE A 88 18.97 -5.61 -1.04
N VAL A 89 18.36 -4.55 -1.57
CA VAL A 89 18.92 -3.78 -2.69
C VAL A 89 19.80 -2.62 -2.21
N GLY A 90 19.47 -2.05 -1.04
CA GLY A 90 20.23 -0.95 -0.48
C GLY A 90 19.43 -0.15 0.54
N GLU A 91 20.08 0.85 1.12
CA GLU A 91 19.48 1.76 2.08
C GLU A 91 19.77 3.22 1.75
N ALA A 92 18.91 4.11 2.24
CA ALA A 92 19.07 5.54 2.10
C ALA A 92 18.86 6.21 3.47
N PRO A 93 19.95 6.50 4.24
CA PRO A 93 19.88 7.07 5.57
C PRO A 93 19.48 8.54 5.52
N PHE A 94 18.18 8.80 5.50
CA PHE A 94 17.61 10.14 5.35
C PHE A 94 18.04 11.07 6.49
N TYR A 95 18.10 10.59 7.73
CA TYR A 95 18.53 11.37 8.89
C TYR A 95 19.92 11.99 8.69
N ARG A 96 20.89 11.23 8.14
CA ARG A 96 22.24 11.74 7.84
C ARG A 96 22.24 12.81 6.76
N GLN A 97 21.34 12.71 5.79
CA GLN A 97 21.20 13.72 4.74
C GLN A 97 20.62 15.01 5.31
N VAL A 98 19.66 14.92 6.22
CA VAL A 98 19.11 16.09 6.92
C VAL A 98 20.21 16.77 7.76
N GLU A 99 20.94 16.02 8.56
CA GLU A 99 22.06 16.53 9.37
C GLU A 99 23.12 17.23 8.51
N ALA A 100 23.47 16.63 7.37
CA ALA A 100 24.45 17.22 6.45
C ALA A 100 23.98 18.55 5.83
N VAL A 101 22.67 18.74 5.64
CA VAL A 101 22.12 19.97 5.05
C VAL A 101 21.84 21.04 6.11
N THR A 102 21.35 20.63 7.29
CA THR A 102 20.90 21.56 8.34
C THR A 102 21.99 21.89 9.36
N GLY A 103 22.96 20.98 9.54
CA GLY A 103 23.97 21.06 10.60
C GLY A 103 23.46 20.67 11.99
N GLU A 104 22.17 20.21 12.07
CA GLU A 104 21.53 19.87 13.34
C GLU A 104 21.19 18.36 13.38
N PRO A 105 21.30 17.71 14.55
CA PRO A 105 20.89 16.33 14.72
C PRO A 105 19.42 16.10 14.32
N TYR A 106 19.15 14.97 13.69
CA TYR A 106 17.79 14.63 13.29
C TYR A 106 17.39 13.24 13.80
N ARG A 107 16.10 13.03 14.08
CA ARG A 107 15.57 11.73 14.50
C ARG A 107 15.85 10.67 13.44
N TYR A 108 15.99 9.43 13.86
CA TYR A 108 16.32 8.35 12.94
C TYR A 108 15.20 8.13 11.92
N ILE A 109 15.51 8.30 10.66
CA ILE A 109 14.68 7.91 9.52
C ILE A 109 15.61 7.30 8.47
N ASN A 110 15.41 6.03 8.15
CA ASN A 110 16.16 5.33 7.11
C ASN A 110 15.22 4.49 6.24
N PHE A 111 15.51 4.41 4.95
CA PHE A 111 14.74 3.66 3.98
C PHE A 111 15.53 2.43 3.55
N PHE A 112 14.92 1.26 3.67
CA PHE A 112 15.48 -0.03 3.28
C PHE A 112 14.74 -0.55 2.07
N SER A 113 15.45 -0.93 1.02
CA SER A 113 14.90 -1.35 -0.26
C SER A 113 15.05 -2.85 -0.45
N PHE A 114 13.95 -3.51 -0.79
CA PHE A 114 13.87 -4.96 -1.00
C PHE A 114 13.23 -5.27 -2.35
N CYS A 115 13.67 -6.36 -3.00
CA CYS A 115 13.12 -6.75 -4.29
C CYS A 115 13.22 -8.28 -4.51
N ASP A 116 12.17 -8.88 -5.06
CA ASP A 116 12.30 -10.13 -5.80
C ASP A 116 12.44 -9.78 -7.29
N ILE A 117 13.61 -10.08 -7.86
CA ILE A 117 13.94 -9.71 -9.23
C ILE A 117 13.00 -10.39 -10.24
N ARG A 118 12.56 -11.62 -9.98
CA ARG A 118 11.67 -12.36 -10.89
C ARG A 118 10.29 -11.70 -10.96
N VAL A 119 9.74 -11.34 -9.79
CA VAL A 119 8.47 -10.62 -9.72
C VAL A 119 8.63 -9.21 -10.30
N GLY A 120 9.75 -8.54 -10.02
CA GLY A 120 10.06 -7.22 -10.58
C GLY A 120 10.06 -7.22 -12.11
N VAL A 121 10.71 -8.19 -12.75
CA VAL A 121 10.69 -8.35 -14.21
C VAL A 121 9.27 -8.58 -14.73
N MET A 122 8.50 -9.49 -14.13
CA MET A 122 7.12 -9.76 -14.54
C MET A 122 6.23 -8.50 -14.44
N MET A 123 6.41 -7.68 -13.39
CA MET A 123 5.66 -6.44 -13.21
C MET A 123 6.06 -5.39 -14.26
N ALA A 124 7.37 -5.23 -14.53
CA ALA A 124 7.86 -4.29 -15.54
C ALA A 124 7.41 -4.69 -16.96
N ASP A 125 7.44 -5.98 -17.28
CA ASP A 125 6.98 -6.50 -18.58
C ASP A 125 5.46 -6.38 -18.75
N TYR A 126 4.71 -6.45 -17.66
CA TYR A 126 3.27 -6.25 -17.69
C TYR A 126 2.90 -4.78 -17.99
N ASP A 127 3.53 -3.83 -17.31
CA ASP A 127 3.40 -2.40 -17.59
C ASP A 127 4.59 -1.63 -16.97
N ASN A 128 5.29 -0.85 -17.77
CA ASN A 128 6.45 -0.05 -17.34
C ASN A 128 6.11 0.91 -16.17
N ALA A 129 4.86 1.33 -16.01
CA ALA A 129 4.45 2.20 -14.91
C ALA A 129 4.74 1.59 -13.53
N TYR A 130 4.74 0.24 -13.41
CA TYR A 130 5.07 -0.43 -12.15
C TYR A 130 6.51 -0.21 -11.69
N THR A 131 7.42 0.16 -12.60
CA THR A 131 8.80 0.49 -12.23
C THR A 131 8.91 1.68 -11.29
N ALA A 132 7.91 2.59 -11.29
CA ALA A 132 7.85 3.71 -10.35
C ALA A 132 7.67 3.30 -8.89
N PHE A 133 7.19 2.07 -8.63
CA PHE A 133 6.96 1.52 -7.29
C PHE A 133 8.07 0.55 -6.84
N MET A 134 9.07 0.31 -7.69
CA MET A 134 10.19 -0.59 -7.41
C MET A 134 11.48 0.19 -7.10
N PRO A 135 12.33 -0.33 -6.21
CA PRO A 135 12.11 -1.46 -5.31
C PRO A 135 11.11 -1.13 -4.18
N CYS A 136 10.49 -2.17 -3.58
CA CYS A 136 9.66 -1.98 -2.40
C CYS A 136 10.50 -1.44 -1.25
N ARG A 137 9.95 -0.53 -0.45
CA ARG A 137 10.66 0.12 0.65
C ARG A 137 9.97 -0.12 1.98
N ILE A 138 10.79 -0.40 2.99
CA ILE A 138 10.40 -0.34 4.40
C ILE A 138 11.16 0.83 5.00
N ALA A 139 10.46 1.77 5.62
CA ALA A 139 11.07 2.84 6.39
C ALA A 139 11.13 2.42 7.86
N LEU A 140 12.29 2.56 8.50
CA LEU A 140 12.42 2.54 9.96
C LEU A 140 12.47 3.99 10.42
N VAL A 141 11.51 4.36 11.24
CA VAL A 141 11.23 5.74 11.66
C VAL A 141 11.19 5.82 13.17
N GLU A 142 12.01 6.67 13.75
CA GLU A 142 11.87 7.12 15.13
C GLU A 142 10.87 8.27 15.17
N ASP A 143 9.81 8.13 15.95
CA ASP A 143 8.82 9.19 16.13
C ASP A 143 9.33 10.24 17.12
N GLN A 144 8.60 11.33 17.32
CA GLN A 144 9.02 12.44 18.20
C GLN A 144 9.12 12.04 19.68
N ASP A 145 8.41 10.99 20.08
CA ASP A 145 8.44 10.41 21.42
C ASP A 145 9.51 9.31 21.61
N GLY A 146 10.33 9.06 20.57
CA GLY A 146 11.36 8.02 20.58
C GLY A 146 10.85 6.62 20.21
N THR A 147 9.55 6.45 19.92
CA THR A 147 9.00 5.16 19.49
C THR A 147 9.47 4.82 18.08
N LEU A 148 9.95 3.59 17.88
CA LEU A 148 10.35 3.10 16.56
C LEU A 148 9.18 2.45 15.83
N TRP A 149 9.07 2.73 14.54
CA TRP A 149 8.05 2.21 13.65
C TRP A 149 8.65 1.70 12.35
N LEU A 150 8.19 0.55 11.90
CA LEU A 150 8.37 0.10 10.54
C LEU A 150 7.15 0.47 9.70
N GLN A 151 7.39 1.06 8.52
CA GLN A 151 6.33 1.58 7.67
C GLN A 151 6.61 1.22 6.22
N MET A 152 5.57 0.78 5.49
CA MET A 152 5.65 0.55 4.06
C MET A 152 4.35 0.97 3.37
N MET A 153 4.41 1.19 2.06
CA MET A 153 3.21 1.37 1.25
C MET A 153 2.38 0.09 1.23
N ASP A 154 1.08 0.22 1.41
CA ASP A 154 0.14 -0.89 1.24
C ASP A 154 0.03 -1.26 -0.25
N LEU A 155 0.38 -2.50 -0.59
CA LEU A 155 0.38 -2.98 -1.97
C LEU A 155 -1.00 -3.43 -2.46
N ASP A 156 -1.99 -3.50 -1.59
CA ASP A 156 -3.33 -4.02 -1.93
C ASP A 156 -4.00 -3.22 -3.05
N MET A 157 -3.79 -1.90 -3.09
CA MET A 157 -4.32 -1.06 -4.17
C MET A 157 -3.73 -1.43 -5.53
N MET A 158 -2.46 -1.82 -5.61
CA MET A 158 -1.83 -2.26 -6.85
C MET A 158 -2.25 -3.68 -7.23
N ILE A 159 -2.53 -4.53 -6.25
CA ILE A 159 -2.89 -5.95 -6.47
C ILE A 159 -4.36 -6.09 -6.85
N TYR A 160 -5.25 -5.39 -6.11
CA TYR A 160 -6.70 -5.58 -6.17
C TYR A 160 -7.48 -4.38 -6.74
N GLY A 161 -6.85 -3.18 -6.78
CA GLY A 161 -7.59 -1.92 -7.02
C GLY A 161 -8.08 -1.70 -8.45
N GLY A 162 -7.68 -2.54 -9.41
CA GLY A 162 -8.01 -2.39 -10.82
C GLY A 162 -8.59 -3.64 -11.44
N LYS A 163 -8.31 -3.82 -12.73
CA LYS A 163 -8.58 -5.08 -13.43
C LYS A 163 -7.75 -6.21 -12.80
N PRO A 164 -8.27 -7.45 -12.77
CA PRO A 164 -7.52 -8.58 -12.23
C PRO A 164 -6.15 -8.70 -12.89
N LEU A 165 -5.11 -8.86 -12.11
CA LEU A 165 -3.79 -9.21 -12.62
C LEU A 165 -3.81 -10.62 -13.22
N PRO A 166 -2.99 -10.92 -14.25
CA PRO A 166 -2.75 -12.29 -14.70
C PRO A 166 -2.35 -13.18 -13.51
N SER A 167 -2.82 -14.44 -13.49
CA SER A 167 -2.67 -15.31 -12.31
C SER A 167 -1.24 -15.43 -11.79
N HIS A 168 -0.28 -15.65 -12.70
CA HIS A 168 1.14 -15.78 -12.34
C HIS A 168 1.72 -14.49 -11.75
N LEU A 169 1.26 -13.33 -12.23
CA LEU A 169 1.68 -12.02 -11.70
C LEU A 169 1.03 -11.73 -10.36
N ARG A 170 -0.26 -12.07 -10.21
CA ARG A 170 -0.98 -11.96 -8.94
C ARG A 170 -0.31 -12.78 -7.84
N GLU A 171 0.05 -14.04 -8.12
CA GLU A 171 0.75 -14.92 -7.19
C GLU A 171 2.08 -14.29 -6.73
N GLY A 172 2.87 -13.79 -7.67
CA GLY A 172 4.12 -13.10 -7.36
C GLY A 172 3.93 -11.84 -6.52
N ALA A 173 2.95 -11.01 -6.87
CA ALA A 173 2.65 -9.78 -6.13
C ALA A 173 2.14 -10.06 -4.70
N LEU A 174 1.30 -11.08 -4.52
CA LEU A 174 0.84 -11.54 -3.20
C LEU A 174 1.98 -12.06 -2.36
N TRP A 175 2.86 -12.86 -2.96
CA TRP A 175 4.05 -13.36 -2.27
C TRP A 175 4.96 -12.21 -1.81
N VAL A 176 5.23 -11.22 -2.66
CA VAL A 176 6.02 -10.03 -2.28
C VAL A 176 5.35 -9.27 -1.13
N SER A 177 4.04 -9.01 -1.23
CA SER A 177 3.29 -8.30 -0.19
C SER A 177 3.34 -9.01 1.16
N SER A 178 3.06 -10.32 1.18
CA SER A 178 3.09 -11.12 2.41
C SER A 178 4.50 -11.26 2.99
N THR A 179 5.51 -11.40 2.15
CA THR A 179 6.92 -11.50 2.59
C THR A 179 7.38 -10.19 3.24
N LEU A 180 7.09 -9.04 2.62
CA LEU A 180 7.44 -7.74 3.21
C LEU A 180 6.73 -7.51 4.54
N GLN A 181 5.47 -7.93 4.65
CA GLN A 181 4.73 -7.85 5.90
C GLN A 181 5.37 -8.76 6.98
N SER A 182 5.73 -9.99 6.63
CA SER A 182 6.43 -10.91 7.56
C SER A 182 7.76 -10.35 8.01
N ILE A 183 8.54 -9.73 7.10
CA ILE A 183 9.80 -9.05 7.45
C ILE A 183 9.55 -7.91 8.44
N MET A 184 8.52 -7.07 8.23
CA MET A 184 8.20 -5.99 9.15
C MET A 184 7.76 -6.50 10.53
N GLU A 185 6.86 -7.49 10.55
CA GLU A 185 6.30 -8.04 11.79
C GLU A 185 7.37 -8.78 12.62
N GLY A 186 8.24 -9.56 11.95
CA GLY A 186 9.34 -10.25 12.61
C GLY A 186 10.42 -9.29 13.10
N ALA A 187 10.81 -8.32 12.27
CA ALA A 187 11.81 -7.32 12.64
C ALA A 187 11.34 -6.41 13.78
N ALA A 188 10.04 -6.11 13.84
CA ALA A 188 9.46 -5.35 14.94
C ALA A 188 9.54 -6.07 16.30
N LYS A 189 9.76 -7.39 16.29
CA LYS A 189 9.95 -8.26 17.47
C LYS A 189 11.40 -8.69 17.68
N GLY A 190 12.32 -8.30 16.78
CA GLY A 190 13.72 -8.75 16.82
C GLY A 190 13.91 -10.24 16.46
N GLU A 191 13.01 -10.81 15.64
CA GLU A 191 13.14 -12.20 15.14
C GLU A 191 14.24 -12.29 14.05
N PHE A 192 14.84 -13.48 13.88
CA PHE A 192 15.93 -13.70 12.91
C PHE A 192 15.66 -14.92 12.03
#